data_c43fef0f62c32d9a62a463a352866aeb
#
_entry.id   c43fef0f62c32d9a62a463a352866aeb
#
_cell.length_a   1.000
_cell.length_b   1.000
_cell.length_c   1.000
_cell.angle_alpha   90.00
_cell.angle_beta   90.00
_cell.angle_gamma   90.00
#
_symmetry.space_group_name_H-M   'P 1'
#
loop_
_entity.id
_entity.type
_entity.pdbx_description
1 polymer ?
#
loop_
_entity_poly.entity_id
_entity_poly.type
_entity_poly.pdbx_seq_one_letter_code
_entity_poly.pdbx_strand_id
1 'polypeptide(L)'
;MALEEARVAFDEDEVPIGAVIVSLSKGVIARAHNQREGLKDPTAHAEMIAITQAAGSMQSWRLEDCVLYVTLEPCPMCAGAVVLAQMPMVVYGALNAKAGACDTLYRIPADPRLNHRAQIVGGVLADRCGAILTEFFAAKRELGER
;
A
#
# COMPACT_ATOMS: atom_id res chain seq x y z
N MET A 1 11.30 -5.93 1.40
CA MET A 1 10.36 -6.61 0.50
C MET A 1 9.41 -5.63 -0.21
N ALA A 2 8.70 -4.77 0.51
CA ALA A 2 7.81 -3.80 -0.16
C ALA A 2 8.58 -2.83 -1.07
N LEU A 3 9.78 -2.37 -0.68
CA LEU A 3 10.62 -1.53 -1.54
C LEU A 3 11.09 -2.26 -2.80
N GLU A 4 11.33 -3.56 -2.73
CA GLU A 4 11.65 -4.37 -3.91
C GLU A 4 10.47 -4.38 -4.89
N GLU A 5 9.24 -4.51 -4.37
CA GLU A 5 8.04 -4.43 -5.19
C GLU A 5 7.85 -3.04 -5.79
N ALA A 6 8.18 -1.99 -5.04
CA ALA A 6 8.17 -0.62 -5.58
C ALA A 6 9.16 -0.48 -6.73
N ARG A 7 10.34 -1.10 -6.64
CA ARG A 7 11.32 -1.08 -7.74
C ARG A 7 10.80 -1.82 -8.98
N VAL A 8 10.09 -2.91 -8.81
CA VAL A 8 9.43 -3.60 -9.92
C VAL A 8 8.44 -2.67 -10.64
N ALA A 9 7.62 -1.94 -9.88
CA ALA A 9 6.71 -0.96 -10.45
C ALA A 9 7.48 0.13 -11.22
N PHE A 10 8.55 0.65 -10.64
CA PHE A 10 9.41 1.65 -11.29
C PHE A 10 9.90 1.14 -12.66
N ASP A 11 10.40 -0.09 -12.69
CA ASP A 11 10.93 -0.69 -13.92
C ASP A 11 9.85 -0.97 -14.96
N GLU A 12 8.60 -1.09 -14.53
CA GLU A 12 7.42 -1.25 -15.41
C GLU A 12 6.76 0.09 -15.77
N ASP A 13 7.39 1.20 -15.44
CA ASP A 13 6.86 2.55 -15.70
C ASP A 13 5.55 2.85 -14.95
N GLU A 14 5.41 2.26 -13.77
CA GLU A 14 4.32 2.51 -12.83
C GLU A 14 4.83 3.36 -11.67
N VAL A 15 3.95 4.14 -11.06
CA VAL A 15 4.32 4.87 -9.83
C VAL A 15 4.85 3.84 -8.81
N PRO A 16 6.09 4.04 -8.28
CA PRO A 16 6.78 3.00 -7.52
C PRO A 16 6.25 2.86 -6.09
N ILE A 17 5.17 2.09 -5.98
CA ILE A 17 4.56 1.72 -4.71
C ILE A 17 4.53 0.20 -4.64
N GLY A 18 5.02 -0.34 -3.54
CA GLY A 18 5.01 -1.77 -3.27
C GLY A 18 4.29 -2.08 -1.97
N ALA A 19 3.67 -3.25 -1.92
CA ALA A 19 2.95 -3.73 -0.75
C ALA A 19 3.24 -5.21 -0.49
N VAL A 20 3.29 -5.55 0.78
CA VAL A 20 3.49 -6.93 1.24
C VAL A 20 2.51 -7.17 2.38
N ILE A 21 1.86 -8.33 2.39
CA ILE A 21 1.02 -8.75 3.50
C ILE A 21 1.64 -9.97 4.16
N VAL A 22 1.78 -9.88 5.48
CA VAL A 22 2.34 -10.94 6.31
C VAL A 22 1.25 -11.45 7.25
N SER A 23 0.98 -12.76 7.18
CA SER A 23 0.16 -13.46 8.17
C SER A 23 1.04 -13.85 9.35
N LEU A 24 0.58 -13.61 10.57
CA LEU A 24 1.32 -13.99 11.77
C LEU A 24 1.51 -15.52 11.88
N SER A 25 0.57 -16.28 11.30
CA SER A 25 0.63 -17.75 11.33
C SER A 25 1.34 -18.36 10.12
N LYS A 26 1.32 -17.71 8.94
CA LYS A 26 1.80 -18.29 7.68
C LYS A 26 2.99 -17.55 7.05
N GLY A 27 3.37 -16.39 7.57
CA GLY A 27 4.43 -15.57 6.99
C GLY A 27 3.94 -14.71 5.81
N VAL A 28 4.82 -14.43 4.86
CA VAL A 28 4.49 -13.60 3.69
C VAL A 28 3.48 -14.34 2.79
N ILE A 29 2.31 -13.76 2.62
CA ILE A 29 1.24 -14.36 1.82
C ILE A 29 0.86 -13.53 0.59
N ALA A 30 1.36 -12.30 0.47
CA ALA A 30 1.12 -11.46 -0.69
C ALA A 30 2.27 -10.50 -0.92
N ARG A 31 2.63 -10.28 -2.18
CA ARG A 31 3.56 -9.25 -2.63
C ARG A 31 2.97 -8.64 -3.88
N ALA A 32 2.90 -7.32 -3.95
CA ALA A 32 2.29 -6.63 -5.07
C ALA A 32 2.89 -5.24 -5.27
N HIS A 33 2.69 -4.71 -6.45
CA HIS A 33 3.10 -3.35 -6.80
C HIS A 33 1.99 -2.68 -7.60
N ASN A 34 2.06 -1.36 -7.70
CA ASN A 34 1.10 -0.57 -8.45
C ASN A 34 1.11 -0.99 -9.92
N GLN A 35 -0.07 -1.20 -10.51
CA GLN A 35 -0.24 -1.65 -11.90
C GLN A 35 -1.35 -0.88 -12.62
N ARG A 36 -1.62 0.37 -12.24
CA ARG A 36 -2.70 1.16 -12.84
C ARG A 36 -2.58 1.28 -14.36
N GLU A 37 -1.37 1.56 -14.84
CA GLU A 37 -1.12 1.75 -16.28
C GLU A 37 -1.16 0.43 -17.03
N GLY A 38 -0.49 -0.59 -16.52
CA GLY A 38 -0.40 -1.90 -17.15
C GLY A 38 -1.74 -2.59 -17.28
N LEU A 39 -2.58 -2.53 -16.23
CA LEU A 39 -3.90 -3.16 -16.21
C LEU A 39 -5.01 -2.25 -16.73
N LYS A 40 -4.73 -0.96 -17.00
CA LYS A 40 -5.76 0.04 -17.34
C LYS A 40 -6.87 0.06 -16.30
N ASP A 41 -6.48 0.00 -15.02
CA ASP A 41 -7.38 -0.07 -13.89
C ASP A 41 -7.01 1.02 -12.87
N PRO A 42 -7.88 2.03 -12.67
CA PRO A 42 -7.57 3.11 -11.73
C PRO A 42 -7.51 2.66 -10.28
N THR A 43 -8.02 1.46 -9.97
CA THR A 43 -8.00 0.90 -8.62
C THR A 43 -6.89 -0.13 -8.40
N ALA A 44 -6.05 -0.39 -9.39
CA ALA A 44 -4.97 -1.38 -9.30
C ALA A 44 -3.78 -0.87 -8.49
N HIS A 45 -4.04 -0.40 -7.29
CA HIS A 45 -3.03 -0.02 -6.31
C HIS A 45 -2.38 -1.27 -5.72
N ALA A 46 -1.12 -1.16 -5.33
CA ALA A 46 -0.37 -2.26 -4.73
C ALA A 46 -1.13 -2.91 -3.57
N GLU A 47 -1.73 -2.08 -2.71
CA GLU A 47 -2.46 -2.55 -1.53
C GLU A 47 -3.69 -3.38 -1.91
N MET A 48 -4.46 -2.92 -2.90
CA MET A 48 -5.66 -3.63 -3.37
C MET A 48 -5.31 -4.99 -3.96
N ILE A 49 -4.26 -5.04 -4.78
CA ILE A 49 -3.77 -6.28 -5.37
C ILE A 49 -3.29 -7.23 -4.27
N ALA A 50 -2.52 -6.72 -3.30
CA ALA A 50 -2.01 -7.52 -2.19
C ALA A 50 -3.15 -8.10 -1.34
N ILE A 51 -4.18 -7.29 -1.03
CA ILE A 51 -5.34 -7.73 -0.24
C ILE A 51 -6.07 -8.86 -0.97
N THR A 52 -6.28 -8.74 -2.27
CA THR A 52 -6.92 -9.79 -3.08
C THR A 52 -6.11 -11.08 -3.08
N GLN A 53 -4.78 -10.98 -3.24
CA GLN A 53 -3.88 -12.14 -3.16
C GLN A 53 -3.93 -12.80 -1.79
N ALA A 54 -3.87 -12.00 -0.73
CA ALA A 54 -3.87 -12.49 0.65
C ALA A 54 -5.19 -13.20 0.97
N ALA A 55 -6.32 -12.63 0.58
CA ALA A 55 -7.63 -13.25 0.77
C ALA A 55 -7.72 -14.61 0.06
N GLY A 56 -7.20 -14.70 -1.17
CA GLY A 56 -7.13 -15.96 -1.90
C GLY A 56 -6.24 -16.99 -1.19
N SER A 57 -5.08 -16.57 -0.70
CA SER A 57 -4.14 -17.44 0.03
C SER A 57 -4.74 -17.96 1.33
N MET A 58 -5.44 -17.10 2.07
CA MET A 58 -6.07 -17.45 3.35
C MET A 58 -7.42 -18.15 3.17
N GLN A 59 -7.99 -18.16 1.96
CA GLN A 59 -9.33 -18.64 1.67
C GLN A 59 -10.37 -17.95 2.59
N SER A 60 -10.19 -16.64 2.81
CA SER A 60 -11.02 -15.83 3.70
C SER A 60 -10.88 -14.37 3.31
N TRP A 61 -11.98 -13.63 3.29
CA TRP A 61 -11.92 -12.17 3.15
C TRP A 61 -11.49 -11.48 4.45
N ARG A 62 -11.60 -12.17 5.59
CA ARG A 62 -11.10 -11.67 6.87
C ARG A 62 -9.61 -11.94 6.99
N LEU A 63 -8.83 -10.88 7.15
CA LEU A 63 -7.37 -10.96 7.27
C LEU A 63 -6.96 -10.54 8.69
N GLU A 64 -7.60 -11.15 9.68
CA GLU A 64 -7.51 -10.74 11.09
C GLU A 64 -6.14 -11.00 11.73
N ASP A 65 -5.30 -11.86 11.14
CA ASP A 65 -3.94 -12.11 11.62
C ASP A 65 -2.87 -11.49 10.70
N CYS A 66 -3.27 -10.58 9.81
CA CYS A 66 -2.38 -10.06 8.78
C CYS A 66 -1.98 -8.61 9.02
N VAL A 67 -0.75 -8.28 8.63
CA VAL A 67 -0.21 -6.92 8.65
C VAL A 67 0.08 -6.51 7.22
N LEU A 68 -0.37 -5.31 6.84
CA LEU A 68 -0.04 -4.69 5.55
C LEU A 68 1.19 -3.81 5.72
N TYR A 69 2.21 -4.06 4.90
CA TYR A 69 3.38 -3.20 4.74
C TYR A 69 3.33 -2.56 3.36
N VAL A 70 3.40 -1.24 3.31
CA VAL A 70 3.34 -0.49 2.05
C VAL A 70 4.31 0.67 2.07
N THR A 71 4.91 0.99 0.92
CA THR A 71 5.96 2.01 0.84
C THR A 71 5.43 3.43 0.92
N LEU A 72 4.17 3.65 0.55
CA LEU A 72 3.51 4.96 0.62
C LEU A 72 2.26 4.84 1.47
N GLU A 73 1.97 5.88 2.25
CA GLU A 73 0.74 5.94 3.05
C GLU A 73 -0.49 5.65 2.18
N PRO A 74 -1.35 4.70 2.58
CA PRO A 74 -2.53 4.33 1.79
C PRO A 74 -3.49 5.49 1.55
N CYS A 75 -4.08 5.51 0.34
CA CYS A 75 -5.15 6.43 -0.03
C CYS A 75 -6.48 6.01 0.64
N PRO A 76 -7.56 6.83 0.53
CA PRO A 76 -8.84 6.48 1.15
C PRO A 76 -9.41 5.12 0.72
N MET A 77 -9.27 4.77 -0.55
CA MET A 77 -9.73 3.46 -1.06
C MET A 77 -9.01 2.30 -0.35
N CYS A 78 -7.68 2.36 -0.29
CA CYS A 78 -6.88 1.28 0.28
C CYS A 78 -7.01 1.24 1.81
N ALA A 79 -7.09 2.39 2.47
CA ALA A 79 -7.35 2.47 3.90
C ALA A 79 -8.71 1.88 4.25
N GLY A 80 -9.73 2.16 3.43
CA GLY A 80 -11.05 1.55 3.56
C GLY A 80 -11.01 0.03 3.39
N ALA A 81 -10.21 -0.45 2.45
CA ALA A 81 -10.03 -1.89 2.22
C ALA A 81 -9.41 -2.60 3.43
N VAL A 82 -8.47 -1.95 4.12
CA VAL A 82 -7.90 -2.47 5.37
C VAL A 82 -9.00 -2.68 6.42
N VAL A 83 -9.91 -1.71 6.56
CA VAL A 83 -11.05 -1.81 7.47
C VAL A 83 -11.97 -2.95 7.06
N LEU A 84 -12.32 -3.03 5.78
CA LEU A 84 -13.19 -4.09 5.25
C LEU A 84 -12.60 -5.48 5.46
N ALA A 85 -11.29 -5.63 5.30
CA ALA A 85 -10.59 -6.89 5.50
C ALA A 85 -10.32 -7.21 6.98
N GLN A 86 -10.62 -6.27 7.88
CA GLN A 86 -10.40 -6.39 9.33
C GLN A 86 -8.93 -6.64 9.69
N MET A 87 -8.00 -6.02 8.96
CA MET A 87 -6.57 -6.16 9.25
C MET A 87 -6.21 -5.40 10.52
N PRO A 88 -5.47 -6.01 11.44
CA PRO A 88 -5.14 -5.38 12.72
C PRO A 88 -4.08 -4.28 12.65
N MET A 89 -3.26 -4.25 11.59
CA MET A 89 -2.15 -3.29 11.51
C MET A 89 -1.80 -2.92 10.08
N VAL A 90 -1.47 -1.64 9.89
CA VAL A 90 -0.90 -1.09 8.66
C VAL A 90 0.42 -0.42 9.01
N VAL A 91 1.47 -0.78 8.29
CA VAL A 91 2.80 -0.16 8.41
C VAL A 91 3.12 0.50 7.07
N TYR A 92 3.41 1.80 7.07
CA TYR A 92 3.76 2.49 5.83
C TYR A 92 5.08 3.26 5.95
N GLY A 93 5.67 3.57 4.79
CA GLY A 93 6.93 4.30 4.70
C GLY A 93 6.73 5.80 4.64
N ALA A 94 6.60 6.35 3.45
CA ALA A 94 6.48 7.79 3.23
C ALA A 94 5.05 8.29 3.42
N LEU A 95 4.89 9.52 3.88
CA LEU A 95 3.60 10.21 3.91
C LEU A 95 3.11 10.51 2.49
N ASN A 96 1.81 10.43 2.28
CA ASN A 96 1.16 10.81 1.03
C ASN A 96 0.46 12.15 1.24
N ALA A 97 1.12 13.24 0.81
CA ALA A 97 0.63 14.59 1.05
C ALA A 97 -0.72 14.87 0.35
N LYS A 98 -0.98 14.20 -0.78
CA LYS A 98 -2.16 14.48 -1.60
C LYS A 98 -3.37 13.64 -1.25
N ALA A 99 -3.17 12.40 -0.79
CA ALA A 99 -4.26 11.45 -0.61
C ALA A 99 -4.08 10.52 0.60
N GLY A 100 -3.17 10.83 1.50
CA GLY A 100 -2.90 9.98 2.66
C GLY A 100 -4.10 9.86 3.59
N ALA A 101 -4.51 8.64 3.89
CA ALA A 101 -5.71 8.36 4.66
C ALA A 101 -5.42 7.58 5.95
N CYS A 102 -4.17 7.52 6.38
CA CYS A 102 -3.79 6.95 7.68
C CYS A 102 -3.43 8.02 8.70
N ASP A 103 -2.74 9.09 8.29
CA ASP A 103 -2.28 10.16 9.18
C ASP A 103 -2.39 11.55 8.57
N THR A 104 -2.36 11.69 7.23
CA THR A 104 -2.20 12.99 6.55
C THR A 104 -3.52 13.75 6.41
N LEU A 105 -4.46 13.23 5.62
CA LEU A 105 -5.77 13.87 5.43
C LEU A 105 -6.86 13.23 6.28
N TYR A 106 -6.78 11.93 6.45
CA TYR A 106 -7.75 11.12 7.20
C TYR A 106 -7.01 10.10 8.04
N ARG A 107 -7.72 9.49 9.00
CA ARG A 107 -7.24 8.34 9.78
C ARG A 107 -8.24 7.20 9.67
N ILE A 108 -8.59 6.81 8.46
CA ILE A 108 -9.64 5.83 8.20
C ILE A 108 -9.42 4.50 8.94
N PRO A 109 -8.22 3.87 8.93
CA PRO A 109 -8.05 2.59 9.60
C PRO A 109 -8.22 2.66 11.11
N ALA A 110 -8.04 3.83 11.72
CA ALA A 110 -8.15 4.03 13.17
C ALA A 110 -9.39 4.83 13.57
N ASP A 111 -10.31 5.11 12.65
CA ASP A 111 -11.49 5.92 12.92
C ASP A 111 -12.42 5.18 13.88
N PRO A 112 -12.74 5.75 15.07
CA PRO A 112 -13.54 5.06 16.08
C PRO A 112 -15.01 4.89 15.68
N ARG A 113 -15.47 5.58 14.65
CA ARG A 113 -16.86 5.46 14.16
C ARG A 113 -17.07 4.22 13.30
N LEU A 114 -15.98 3.64 12.76
CA LEU A 114 -16.07 2.42 11.97
C LEU A 114 -16.08 1.19 12.87
N ASN A 115 -16.54 0.06 12.35
CA ASN A 115 -16.71 -1.18 13.13
C ASN A 115 -15.40 -1.94 13.36
N HIS A 116 -14.30 -1.51 12.76
CA HIS A 116 -12.98 -2.11 12.92
C HIS A 116 -11.94 -1.01 13.02
N ARG A 117 -10.91 -1.22 13.84
CA ARG A 117 -9.79 -0.28 13.99
C ARG A 117 -8.49 -1.04 13.86
N ALA A 118 -7.60 -0.51 13.01
CA ALA A 118 -6.25 -1.02 12.84
C ALA A 118 -5.26 -0.11 13.55
N GLN A 119 -4.17 -0.69 14.02
CA GLN A 119 -3.02 0.08 14.46
C GLN A 119 -2.28 0.62 13.23
N ILE A 120 -1.88 1.89 13.27
CA ILE A 120 -1.16 2.56 12.20
C ILE A 120 0.27 2.82 12.67
N VAL A 121 1.26 2.38 11.90
CA VAL A 121 2.68 2.66 12.15
C VAL A 121 3.26 3.27 10.89
N GLY A 122 3.58 4.57 10.94
CA GLY A 122 4.11 5.29 9.79
C GLY A 122 5.59 5.65 9.94
N GLY A 123 6.21 6.02 8.82
CA GLY A 123 7.58 6.53 8.80
C GLY A 123 8.67 5.45 8.74
N VAL A 124 8.31 4.20 8.50
CA VAL A 124 9.29 3.12 8.41
C VAL A 124 10.03 3.19 7.08
N LEU A 125 11.34 3.44 7.13
CA LEU A 125 12.18 3.67 5.94
C LEU A 125 11.63 4.79 5.07
N ALA A 126 11.08 5.84 5.70
CA ALA A 126 10.39 6.92 5.00
C ALA A 126 11.28 7.59 3.94
N ASP A 127 12.57 7.81 4.24
CA ASP A 127 13.49 8.46 3.30
C ASP A 127 13.69 7.62 2.04
N ARG A 128 13.88 6.33 2.19
CA ARG A 128 14.06 5.40 1.05
C ARG A 128 12.77 5.28 0.23
N CYS A 129 11.65 5.18 0.91
CA CYS A 129 10.33 5.09 0.26
C CYS A 129 9.99 6.38 -0.50
N GLY A 130 10.32 7.52 0.06
CA GLY A 130 10.13 8.82 -0.59
C GLY A 130 11.09 9.03 -1.76
N ALA A 131 12.35 8.59 -1.61
CA ALA A 131 13.39 8.79 -2.62
C ALA A 131 13.05 8.11 -3.95
N ILE A 132 12.51 6.90 -3.92
CA ILE A 132 12.14 6.18 -5.16
C ILE A 132 11.02 6.89 -5.91
N LEU A 133 10.06 7.48 -5.17
CA LEU A 133 8.99 8.29 -5.77
C LEU A 133 9.55 9.57 -6.40
N THR A 134 10.44 10.27 -5.70
CA THR A 134 11.09 11.48 -6.20
C THR A 134 11.87 11.19 -7.48
N GLU A 135 12.64 10.10 -7.50
CA GLU A 135 13.40 9.65 -8.66
C GLU A 135 12.49 9.39 -9.86
N PHE A 136 11.38 8.69 -9.65
CA PHE A 136 10.41 8.36 -10.69
C PHE A 136 9.81 9.62 -11.32
N PHE A 137 9.31 10.54 -10.50
CA PHE A 137 8.67 11.76 -11.00
C PHE A 137 9.68 12.73 -11.62
N ALA A 138 10.92 12.76 -11.15
CA ALA A 138 11.99 13.54 -11.78
C ALA A 138 12.27 13.02 -13.20
N ALA A 139 12.37 11.71 -13.37
CA ALA A 139 12.57 11.09 -14.68
C ALA A 139 11.40 11.38 -15.61
N LYS A 140 10.17 11.35 -15.12
CA LYS A 140 8.97 11.69 -15.90
C LYS A 140 8.99 13.13 -16.38
N ARG A 141 9.37 14.08 -15.52
CA ARG A 141 9.48 15.49 -15.91
C ARG A 141 10.54 15.72 -16.98
N GLU A 142 11.66 15.01 -16.90
CA GLU A 142 12.74 15.09 -17.91
C GLU A 142 12.25 14.61 -19.29
N LEU A 143 11.34 13.62 -19.30
CA LEU A 143 10.74 13.12 -20.53
C LEU A 143 9.55 13.96 -20.99
N GLY A 144 9.18 15.03 -20.26
CA GLY A 144 8.02 15.83 -20.56
C GLY A 144 6.68 15.15 -20.25
N GLU A 145 6.69 14.08 -19.48
CA GLU A 145 5.50 13.34 -19.07
C GLU A 145 4.95 13.88 -17.74
N ARG A 146 3.67 13.63 -17.49
CA ARG A 146 2.98 14.06 -16.27
C ARG A 146 2.56 12.89 -15.39
#